data_b62e22abcd8d7fd9cfc37ff340381e35
#
_entry.id   b62e22abcd8d7fd9cfc37ff340381e35
#
_cell.length_a   1.000
_cell.length_b   1.000
_cell.length_c   1.000
_cell.angle_alpha   90.00
_cell.angle_beta   90.00
_cell.angle_gamma   90.00
#
_symmetry.space_group_name_H-M   'P 1'
#
loop_
_entity.id
_entity.type
_entity.pdbx_description
1 polymer ?
#
loop_
_entity_poly.entity_id
_entity_poly.type
_entity_poly.pdbx_seq_one_letter_code
_entity_poly.pdbx_strand_id
1 'polypeptide(L)'
;MTSYSQTTGYAIEALACLARHAPDSMLVREIACLTEIPLPYLSKIFQRLVEAGVVESKRGYKGGVRLTRSPDEISLLEINSAAESGKSGEVGEESARPGTFWQAFHQSYRDKLAAMTLADVVDYEGHHELATS
;
A
#
# COMPACT_ATOMS: atom_id res chain seq x y z
N MET A 1 5.05 7.72 -18.48
CA MET A 1 5.20 6.49 -17.71
C MET A 1 5.35 6.78 -16.23
N THR A 2 4.61 6.07 -15.43
CA THR A 2 4.61 6.31 -14.01
C THR A 2 5.56 5.37 -13.30
N SER A 3 6.12 5.81 -12.21
CA SER A 3 7.03 4.98 -11.43
C SER A 3 6.29 3.94 -10.65
N TYR A 4 5.03 4.13 -10.35
CA TYR A 4 4.23 3.11 -9.69
C TYR A 4 2.81 3.18 -10.21
N SER A 5 2.09 2.11 -10.03
CA SER A 5 0.73 2.02 -10.57
C SER A 5 -0.25 2.71 -9.64
N GLN A 6 -1.41 3.02 -10.18
CA GLN A 6 -2.51 3.54 -9.41
C GLN A 6 -2.91 2.57 -8.30
N THR A 7 -2.80 1.28 -8.57
CA THR A 7 -3.11 0.24 -7.58
C THR A 7 -2.22 0.37 -6.36
N THR A 8 -0.92 0.54 -6.56
CA THR A 8 0.01 0.73 -5.43
C THR A 8 -0.32 2.01 -4.67
N GLY A 9 -0.62 3.08 -5.38
CA GLY A 9 -1.00 4.35 -4.74
C GLY A 9 -2.24 4.20 -3.89
N TYR A 10 -3.24 3.51 -4.38
CA TYR A 10 -4.46 3.22 -3.62
C TYR A 10 -4.16 2.37 -2.40
N ALA A 11 -3.31 1.36 -2.55
CA ALA A 11 -2.95 0.49 -1.43
C ALA A 11 -2.25 1.28 -0.33
N ILE A 12 -1.31 2.14 -0.69
CA ILE A 12 -0.59 2.96 0.29
C ILE A 12 -1.57 3.89 1.01
N GLU A 13 -2.44 4.54 0.27
CA GLU A 13 -3.41 5.48 0.82
C GLU A 13 -4.37 4.77 1.80
N ALA A 14 -4.86 3.62 1.38
CA ALA A 14 -5.78 2.84 2.20
C ALA A 14 -5.11 2.33 3.47
N LEU A 15 -3.87 1.86 3.36
CA LEU A 15 -3.14 1.37 4.52
C LEU A 15 -2.76 2.50 5.48
N ALA A 16 -2.48 3.69 4.95
CA ALA A 16 -2.23 4.85 5.80
C ALA A 16 -3.48 5.22 6.60
N CYS A 17 -4.64 5.14 5.96
CA CYS A 17 -5.92 5.37 6.64
C CYS A 17 -6.10 4.36 7.76
N LEU A 18 -5.85 3.09 7.47
CA LEU A 18 -5.97 2.02 8.45
C LEU A 18 -4.98 2.21 9.60
N ALA A 19 -3.76 2.63 9.28
CA ALA A 19 -2.73 2.87 10.29
C ALA A 19 -3.11 3.97 11.26
N ARG A 20 -3.78 4.99 10.78
CA ARG A 20 -4.23 6.09 11.64
C ARG A 20 -5.34 5.67 12.60
N HIS A 21 -5.99 4.56 12.32
CA HIS A 21 -7.05 4.03 13.19
C HIS A 21 -6.56 2.83 14.01
N ALA A 22 -5.30 2.47 13.87
CA ALA A 22 -4.75 1.34 14.62
C ALA A 22 -4.85 1.61 16.12
N PRO A 23 -5.06 0.58 16.93
CA PRO A 23 -5.10 -0.84 16.56
C PRO A 23 -6.48 -1.35 16.15
N ASP A 24 -7.43 -0.48 15.97
CA ASP A 24 -8.80 -0.87 15.65
C ASP A 24 -8.92 -1.38 14.23
N SER A 25 -9.78 -2.35 14.03
CA SER A 25 -10.12 -2.82 12.69
C SER A 25 -11.05 -1.83 12.01
N MET A 26 -11.02 -1.83 10.69
CA MET A 26 -11.94 -1.04 9.89
C MET A 26 -12.54 -1.90 8.82
N LEU A 27 -13.79 -1.62 8.45
CA LEU A 27 -14.38 -2.27 7.29
C LEU A 27 -13.79 -1.67 6.02
N VAL A 28 -13.62 -2.49 5.01
CA VAL A 28 -13.08 -2.01 3.73
C VAL A 28 -13.95 -0.89 3.16
N ARG A 29 -15.27 -0.99 3.32
CA ARG A 29 -16.15 0.06 2.82
C ARG A 29 -15.98 1.38 3.58
N GLU A 30 -15.60 1.32 4.84
CA GLU A 30 -15.30 2.54 5.59
C GLU A 30 -14.04 3.21 5.06
N ILE A 31 -13.03 2.40 4.76
CA ILE A 31 -11.79 2.90 4.18
C ILE A 31 -12.08 3.49 2.80
N ALA A 32 -12.90 2.83 2.01
CA ALA A 32 -13.28 3.33 0.69
C ALA A 32 -13.96 4.69 0.79
N CYS A 33 -14.83 4.85 1.77
CA CYS A 33 -15.54 6.10 1.99
C CYS A 33 -14.58 7.23 2.37
N LEU A 34 -13.66 6.96 3.29
CA LEU A 34 -12.72 7.96 3.78
C LEU A 34 -11.67 8.34 2.75
N THR A 35 -11.24 7.41 1.93
CA THR A 35 -10.20 7.64 0.94
C THR A 35 -10.75 8.00 -0.43
N GLU A 36 -12.05 7.84 -0.61
CA GLU A 36 -12.71 8.07 -1.90
C GLU A 36 -12.19 7.14 -3.00
N ILE A 37 -11.72 5.98 -2.62
CA ILE A 37 -11.31 4.95 -3.56
C ILE A 37 -12.52 4.06 -3.84
N PRO A 38 -12.84 3.76 -5.10
CA PRO A 38 -14.00 2.92 -5.41
C PRO A 38 -13.92 1.56 -4.72
N LEU A 39 -15.00 1.17 -4.07
CA LEU A 39 -15.04 -0.06 -3.28
C LEU A 39 -14.66 -1.32 -4.07
N PRO A 40 -15.10 -1.51 -5.32
CA PRO A 40 -14.70 -2.72 -6.04
C PRO A 40 -13.20 -2.83 -6.24
N TYR A 41 -12.53 -1.72 -6.47
CA TYR A 41 -11.09 -1.67 -6.58
C TYR A 41 -10.44 -2.00 -5.25
N LEU A 42 -10.91 -1.34 -4.21
CA LEU A 42 -10.32 -1.47 -2.88
C LEU A 42 -10.49 -2.88 -2.34
N SER A 43 -11.61 -3.52 -2.62
CA SER A 43 -11.84 -4.89 -2.18
C SER A 43 -10.80 -5.84 -2.76
N LYS A 44 -10.48 -5.67 -4.03
CA LYS A 44 -9.45 -6.50 -4.67
C LYS A 44 -8.08 -6.25 -4.08
N ILE A 45 -7.77 -4.98 -3.82
CA ILE A 45 -6.49 -4.60 -3.23
C ILE A 45 -6.34 -5.24 -1.86
N PHE A 46 -7.37 -5.15 -1.01
CA PHE A 46 -7.29 -5.73 0.32
C PHE A 46 -7.22 -7.26 0.28
N GLN A 47 -7.84 -7.89 -0.70
CA GLN A 47 -7.71 -9.32 -0.86
C GLN A 47 -6.25 -9.70 -1.08
N ARG A 48 -5.54 -8.96 -1.91
CA ARG A 48 -4.12 -9.18 -2.16
C ARG A 48 -3.26 -8.89 -0.93
N LEU A 49 -3.62 -7.84 -0.19
CA LEU A 49 -2.89 -7.48 1.03
C LEU A 49 -3.06 -8.54 2.11
N VAL A 50 -4.23 -9.13 2.21
CA VAL A 50 -4.48 -10.24 3.13
C VAL A 50 -3.64 -11.45 2.72
N GLU A 51 -3.63 -11.77 1.44
CA GLU A 51 -2.86 -12.90 0.93
C GLU A 51 -1.37 -12.74 1.17
N ALA A 52 -0.90 -11.51 1.11
CA ALA A 52 0.51 -11.22 1.35
C ALA A 52 0.86 -11.10 2.83
N GLY A 53 -0.13 -11.13 3.72
CA GLY A 53 0.11 -11.04 5.14
C GLY A 53 0.34 -9.64 5.68
N VAL A 54 0.08 -8.60 4.89
CA VAL A 54 0.22 -7.21 5.33
C VAL A 54 -0.92 -6.81 6.26
N VAL A 55 -2.12 -7.30 5.96
CA VAL A 55 -3.29 -7.10 6.81
C VAL A 55 -3.93 -8.44 7.10
N GLU A 56 -4.74 -8.47 8.12
CA GLU A 56 -5.56 -9.64 8.42
C GLU A 56 -7.02 -9.23 8.43
N SER A 57 -7.87 -10.16 8.10
CA SER A 57 -9.31 -9.95 8.01
C SER A 57 -9.99 -10.70 9.15
N LYS A 58 -10.95 -10.05 9.79
CA LYS A 58 -11.68 -10.65 10.89
C LYS A 58 -13.17 -10.54 10.59
N ARG A 59 -13.88 -11.63 10.77
CA ARG A 59 -15.32 -11.66 10.60
C ARG A 59 -16.02 -11.45 11.91
N GLY A 60 -17.28 -11.03 11.85
CA GLY A 60 -18.14 -10.93 13.00
C GLY A 60 -18.12 -9.58 13.64
N TYR A 61 -18.49 -9.58 14.93
CA TYR A 61 -18.60 -8.33 15.69
C TYR A 61 -17.23 -7.64 15.71
N LYS A 62 -17.21 -6.35 15.37
CA LYS A 62 -15.99 -5.58 15.21
C LYS A 62 -15.05 -6.18 14.18
N GLY A 63 -15.63 -6.79 13.15
CA GLY A 63 -14.85 -7.34 12.07
C GLY A 63 -14.28 -6.26 11.17
N GLY A 64 -13.54 -6.69 10.18
CA GLY A 64 -12.90 -5.80 9.21
C GLY A 64 -11.47 -6.20 9.00
N VAL A 65 -10.67 -5.26 8.57
CA VAL A 65 -9.23 -5.50 8.31
C VAL A 65 -8.39 -4.70 9.29
N ARG A 66 -7.21 -5.21 9.59
CA ARG A 66 -6.26 -4.48 10.43
C ARG A 66 -4.84 -4.86 10.03
N LEU A 67 -3.89 -4.01 10.36
CA LEU A 67 -2.48 -4.27 10.06
C LEU A 67 -1.97 -5.45 10.89
N THR A 68 -1.13 -6.28 10.31
CA THR A 68 -0.51 -7.40 11.03
C THR A 68 0.74 -6.99 11.77
N ARG A 69 1.31 -5.84 11.41
CA ARG A 69 2.55 -5.33 12.00
C ARG A 69 2.42 -3.82 12.16
N SER A 70 3.32 -3.23 12.91
CA SER A 70 3.34 -1.78 13.06
C SER A 70 3.70 -1.11 11.74
N PRO A 71 3.20 0.10 11.48
CA PRO A 71 3.49 0.79 10.21
C PRO A 71 4.97 0.96 9.90
N ASP A 72 5.79 1.12 10.92
CA ASP A 72 7.24 1.28 10.70
C ASP A 72 7.93 -0.03 10.32
N GLU A 73 7.20 -1.13 10.39
CA GLU A 73 7.72 -2.44 9.99
C GLU A 73 7.24 -2.86 8.61
N ILE A 74 6.45 -2.04 7.94
CA ILE A 74 5.91 -2.34 6.62
C ILE A 74 6.53 -1.38 5.63
N SER A 75 7.36 -1.89 4.72
CA SER A 75 8.00 -1.02 3.73
C SER A 75 7.05 -0.75 2.57
N LEU A 76 7.25 0.36 1.88
CA LEU A 76 6.46 0.67 0.70
C LEU A 76 6.73 -0.34 -0.41
N LEU A 77 7.93 -0.93 -0.44
CA LEU A 77 8.24 -1.97 -1.40
C LEU A 77 7.37 -3.19 -1.17
N GLU A 78 7.19 -3.57 0.08
CA GLU A 78 6.33 -4.69 0.44
C GLU A 78 4.88 -4.44 0.00
N ILE A 79 4.40 -3.22 0.21
CA ILE A 79 3.05 -2.85 -0.20
C ILE A 79 2.91 -2.92 -1.72
N ASN A 80 3.90 -2.40 -2.42
CA ASN A 80 3.91 -2.42 -3.88
C ASN A 80 3.87 -3.86 -4.40
N SER A 81 4.69 -4.72 -3.85
CA SER A 81 4.75 -6.12 -4.25
C SER A 81 3.42 -6.83 -3.99
N ALA A 82 2.83 -6.59 -2.83
CA ALA A 82 1.57 -7.20 -2.47
C ALA A 82 0.43 -6.73 -3.37
N ALA A 83 0.35 -5.43 -3.60
CA ALA A 83 -0.74 -4.86 -4.40
C ALA A 83 -0.68 -5.29 -5.86
N GLU A 84 0.52 -5.51 -6.37
CA GLU A 84 0.70 -5.88 -7.78
C GLU A 84 0.76 -7.38 -8.01
N SER A 85 0.73 -8.18 -6.94
CA SER A 85 1.00 -9.61 -7.06
C SER A 85 0.01 -10.33 -7.96
N GLY A 86 -1.21 -9.88 -8.02
CA GLY A 86 -2.20 -10.55 -8.84
C GLY A 86 -1.98 -10.37 -10.34
N LYS A 87 -1.15 -9.42 -10.71
CA LYS A 87 -0.84 -9.17 -12.10
C LYS A 87 0.53 -9.64 -12.45
N SER A 88 1.12 -10.32 -11.55
CA SER A 88 2.43 -10.83 -11.76
C SER A 88 3.39 -9.72 -12.01
N GLY A 89 4.08 -9.37 -11.02
CA GLY A 89 5.11 -8.39 -11.14
C GLY A 89 6.11 -8.69 -12.23
N GLU A 90 6.01 -9.82 -12.83
CA GLU A 90 6.93 -10.17 -13.90
C GLU A 90 6.85 -9.20 -15.06
N VAL A 91 5.73 -8.50 -15.22
CA VAL A 91 5.61 -7.55 -16.31
C VAL A 91 6.68 -6.48 -16.23
N GLY A 92 6.85 -5.92 -15.07
CA GLY A 92 7.85 -4.87 -14.89
C GLY A 92 9.26 -5.38 -15.00
N GLU A 93 9.51 -6.54 -14.44
CA GLU A 93 10.86 -7.10 -14.46
C GLU A 93 11.28 -7.55 -15.83
N GLU A 94 10.35 -8.09 -16.58
CA GLU A 94 10.68 -8.58 -17.92
C GLU A 94 10.99 -7.47 -18.88
N SER A 95 10.42 -6.31 -18.68
CA SER A 95 10.67 -5.21 -19.58
C SER A 95 11.99 -4.51 -19.30
N ALA A 96 12.63 -4.80 -18.18
CA ALA A 96 13.87 -4.15 -17.82
C ALA A 96 15.05 -5.02 -18.27
N ARG A 97 15.73 -4.61 -19.29
CA ARG A 97 16.90 -5.33 -19.79
C ARG A 97 18.12 -5.00 -18.96
N PRO A 98 18.98 -5.99 -18.69
CA PRO A 98 20.19 -5.73 -17.89
C PRO A 98 21.05 -4.65 -18.52
N GLY A 99 21.54 -3.74 -17.73
CA GLY A 99 22.43 -2.69 -18.19
C GLY A 99 21.75 -1.51 -18.86
N THR A 100 20.44 -1.48 -18.91
CA THR A 100 19.73 -0.38 -19.55
C THR A 100 19.39 0.72 -18.55
N PHE A 101 19.06 1.88 -19.09
CA PHE A 101 18.55 2.99 -18.28
C PHE A 101 17.34 2.56 -17.48
N TRP A 102 16.44 1.80 -18.11
CA TRP A 102 15.21 1.36 -17.44
C TRP A 102 15.50 0.45 -16.26
N GLN A 103 16.49 -0.40 -16.38
CA GLN A 103 16.87 -1.25 -15.25
C GLN A 103 17.41 -0.41 -14.10
N ALA A 104 18.26 0.57 -14.40
CA ALA A 104 18.78 1.46 -13.36
C ALA A 104 17.66 2.28 -12.73
N PHE A 105 16.71 2.73 -13.52
CA PHE A 105 15.57 3.50 -13.03
C PHE A 105 14.70 2.65 -12.11
N HIS A 106 14.39 1.42 -12.53
CA HIS A 106 13.61 0.50 -11.71
C HIS A 106 14.31 0.16 -10.40
N GLN A 107 15.60 -0.06 -10.46
CA GLN A 107 16.37 -0.36 -9.25
C GLN A 107 16.36 0.83 -8.28
N SER A 108 16.53 2.02 -8.79
CA SER A 108 16.50 3.23 -7.98
C SER A 108 15.12 3.41 -7.32
N TYR A 109 14.07 3.16 -8.07
CA TYR A 109 12.71 3.24 -7.55
C TYR A 109 12.48 2.20 -6.46
N ARG A 110 12.90 0.97 -6.69
CA ARG A 110 12.78 -0.09 -5.68
C ARG A 110 13.56 0.23 -4.42
N ASP A 111 14.74 0.80 -4.58
CA ASP A 111 15.56 1.19 -3.42
C ASP A 111 14.86 2.25 -2.59
N LYS A 112 14.21 3.21 -3.23
CA LYS A 112 13.45 4.23 -2.52
C LYS A 112 12.27 3.62 -1.78
N LEU A 113 11.54 2.71 -2.42
CA LEU A 113 10.41 2.05 -1.78
C LEU A 113 10.87 1.20 -0.61
N ALA A 114 12.02 0.56 -0.73
CA ALA A 114 12.54 -0.28 0.34
C ALA A 114 12.99 0.54 1.54
N ALA A 115 13.40 1.77 1.31
CA ALA A 115 13.89 2.65 2.38
C ALA A 115 12.77 3.38 3.12
N MET A 116 11.56 3.38 2.58
CA MET A 116 10.44 4.11 3.18
C MET A 116 9.44 3.14 3.75
N THR A 117 8.77 3.54 4.82
CA THR A 117 7.78 2.69 5.48
C THR A 117 6.41 3.36 5.46
N LEU A 118 5.40 2.59 5.83
CA LEU A 118 4.05 3.11 5.97
C LEU A 118 4.01 4.21 7.03
N ALA A 119 4.83 4.10 8.08
CA ALA A 119 4.91 5.12 9.10
C ALA A 119 5.37 6.45 8.51
N ASP A 120 6.29 6.42 7.55
CA ASP A 120 6.75 7.65 6.88
C ASP A 120 5.61 8.35 6.16
N VAL A 121 4.72 7.58 5.54
CA VAL A 121 3.56 8.14 4.84
C VAL A 121 2.59 8.78 5.84
N VAL A 122 2.31 8.08 6.92
CA VAL A 122 1.40 8.58 7.95
C VAL A 122 1.96 9.88 8.57
N ASP A 123 3.24 9.90 8.86
CA ASP A 123 3.89 11.07 9.43
C ASP A 123 3.85 12.26 8.48
N TYR A 124 4.12 12.02 7.21
CA TYR A 124 4.10 13.06 6.20
C TYR A 124 2.70 13.67 6.06
N GLU A 125 1.69 12.82 6.01
CA GLU A 125 0.30 13.26 5.89
C GLU A 125 -0.14 14.05 7.12
N GLY A 126 0.27 13.62 8.30
CA GLY A 126 -0.04 14.33 9.52
C GLY A 126 0.56 15.72 9.53
N HIS A 127 1.82 15.83 9.14
CA HIS A 127 2.49 17.13 9.04
C HIS A 127 1.83 18.03 8.01
N HIS A 128 1.46 17.45 6.88
CA HIS A 128 0.85 18.21 5.79
C HIS A 128 -0.52 18.75 6.20
N GLU A 129 -1.28 17.96 6.91
CA GLU A 129 -2.58 18.40 7.42
C GLU A 129 -2.42 19.53 8.41
N LEU A 130 -1.45 19.43 9.30
CA LEU A 130 -1.20 20.49 10.29
C LEU A 130 -0.77 21.78 9.59
N ALA A 131 0.00 21.66 8.54
CA ALA A 131 0.49 22.84 7.81
C ALA A 131 -0.63 23.55 7.07
N THR A 132 -1.68 22.83 6.69
CA THR A 132 -2.79 23.42 5.95
C THR A 132 -3.93 23.88 6.85
N SER A 133 -3.89 23.50 8.11
CA SER A 133 -4.90 23.96 9.06
C SER A 133 -4.61 25.37 9.61
#